data_98ce3bdad98ab5b2353d8557ff3a815a
#
_entry.id   98ce3bdad98ab5b2353d8557ff3a815a
#
_cell.length_a   1.000
_cell.length_b   1.000
_cell.length_c   1.000
_cell.angle_alpha   90.00
_cell.angle_beta   90.00
_cell.angle_gamma   90.00
#
_symmetry.space_group_name_H-M   'P 1'
#
loop_
_entity.id
_entity.type
_entity.pdbx_description
1 polymer ?
#
loop_
_entity_poly.entity_id
_entity_poly.type
_entity_poly.pdbx_seq_one_letter_code
_entity_poly.pdbx_strand_id
1 'polypeptide(L)'
;MKRESAPQEYTCRNCPERYYHAILAPQKSKGLMMHFGESYCTLPKRARHLKSRDLNRRAPEWCPKRKVPNTLRIYYYRSPETYMLDNVLHQGFAFTPLPTASRYAMAYEGTSTLSPREFWLKLLTQKDTELLGIEVKAKSVVEIDDGLAPRFFFKTEEGYTRCQCFDADRARTNCMEGWEEYNQEDIK
;
A
#
# COMPACT_ATOMS: atom_id res chain seq x y z
N MET A 1 31.64 -16.11 -2.09
CA MET A 1 30.50 -15.16 -2.10
C MET A 1 29.65 -15.42 -0.87
N LYS A 2 29.66 -14.50 0.11
CA LYS A 2 28.73 -14.57 1.26
C LYS A 2 27.35 -14.19 0.71
N ARG A 3 26.37 -15.09 0.81
CA ARG A 3 24.96 -14.75 0.58
C ARG A 3 24.57 -13.73 1.66
N GLU A 4 24.36 -12.50 1.28
CA GLU A 4 23.68 -11.54 2.14
C GLU A 4 22.31 -12.13 2.46
N SER A 5 22.09 -12.44 3.73
CA SER A 5 20.79 -12.88 4.22
C SER A 5 19.82 -11.71 4.02
N ALA A 6 18.68 -11.99 3.38
CA ALA A 6 17.61 -11.02 3.26
C ALA A 6 17.31 -10.38 4.64
N PRO A 7 17.07 -9.09 4.71
CA PRO A 7 16.81 -8.41 5.98
C PRO A 7 15.65 -9.09 6.69
N GLN A 8 15.93 -9.58 7.90
CA GLN A 8 14.95 -10.30 8.71
C GLN A 8 13.77 -9.37 9.01
N GLU A 9 12.59 -9.72 8.56
CA GLU A 9 11.39 -8.93 8.81
C GLU A 9 11.14 -8.79 10.32
N TYR A 10 11.04 -7.56 10.78
CA TYR A 10 10.80 -7.27 12.18
C TYR A 10 9.34 -7.61 12.54
N THR A 11 9.17 -8.60 13.43
CA THR A 11 7.86 -9.01 13.93
C THR A 11 7.73 -8.67 15.41
N CYS A 12 6.50 -8.54 15.90
CA CYS A 12 6.27 -8.31 17.32
C CYS A 12 6.46 -9.56 18.19
N ARG A 13 6.62 -10.75 17.60
CA ARG A 13 6.78 -12.01 18.37
C ARG A 13 7.99 -11.97 19.29
N ASN A 14 9.13 -11.49 18.80
CA ASN A 14 10.41 -11.44 19.52
C ASN A 14 10.77 -10.01 19.97
N CYS A 15 9.82 -9.10 19.97
CA CYS A 15 10.05 -7.73 20.40
C CYS A 15 10.14 -7.66 21.93
N PRO A 16 11.19 -7.01 22.51
CA PRO A 16 11.32 -6.86 23.96
C PRO A 16 10.18 -6.02 24.59
N GLU A 17 9.53 -5.19 23.78
CA GLU A 17 8.40 -4.37 24.23
C GLU A 17 7.06 -5.10 24.16
N ARG A 18 7.09 -6.39 23.87
CA ARG A 18 5.89 -7.22 23.90
C ARG A 18 5.64 -7.70 25.33
N TYR A 19 4.47 -7.41 25.84
CA TYR A 19 3.93 -7.98 27.07
C TYR A 19 2.87 -9.02 26.70
N TYR A 20 2.96 -10.20 27.30
CA TYR A 20 1.97 -11.27 27.15
C TYR A 20 1.17 -11.39 28.44
N HIS A 21 -0.13 -11.15 28.35
CA HIS A 21 -1.08 -11.34 29.44
C HIS A 21 -1.75 -12.71 29.31
N ALA A 22 -1.38 -13.65 30.15
CA ALA A 22 -1.99 -14.99 30.19
C ALA A 22 -3.29 -14.94 30.96
N ILE A 23 -4.37 -15.39 30.36
CA ILE A 23 -5.66 -15.58 30.99
C ILE A 23 -5.83 -17.09 31.28
N LEU A 24 -5.79 -17.46 32.55
CA LEU A 24 -6.02 -18.84 32.97
C LEU A 24 -7.53 -19.04 33.13
N ALA A 25 -8.16 -19.72 32.17
CA ALA A 25 -9.57 -20.09 32.27
C ALA A 25 -9.65 -21.58 32.65
N PRO A 26 -10.21 -21.94 33.81
CA PRO A 26 -10.47 -23.34 34.16
C PRO A 26 -11.56 -23.90 33.25
N GLN A 27 -11.22 -24.87 32.42
CA GLN A 27 -12.22 -25.60 31.64
C GLN A 27 -12.86 -26.69 32.56
N LYS A 28 -14.14 -26.53 32.86
CA LYS A 28 -14.89 -27.41 33.74
C LYS A 28 -15.03 -28.87 33.27
N SER A 29 -14.64 -29.23 32.06
CA SER A 29 -15.01 -30.51 31.46
C SER A 29 -13.91 -31.56 31.26
N LYS A 30 -12.62 -31.31 31.55
CA LYS A 30 -11.59 -32.37 31.37
C LYS A 30 -10.25 -32.15 32.10
N GLY A 31 -10.15 -31.28 33.09
CA GLY A 31 -8.89 -31.07 33.81
C GLY A 31 -7.76 -30.43 32.96
N LEU A 32 -8.05 -30.03 31.72
CA LEU A 32 -7.14 -29.36 30.85
C LEU A 32 -7.20 -27.84 31.07
N MET A 33 -6.09 -27.28 31.50
CA MET A 33 -5.91 -25.81 31.54
C MET A 33 -5.65 -25.30 30.12
N MET A 34 -6.61 -24.63 29.53
CA MET A 34 -6.38 -23.91 28.28
C MET A 34 -5.76 -22.55 28.60
N HIS A 35 -4.55 -22.31 28.06
CA HIS A 35 -3.88 -21.03 28.16
C HIS A 35 -4.37 -20.12 27.04
N PHE A 36 -5.25 -19.20 27.41
CA PHE A 36 -5.57 -18.07 26.53
C PHE A 36 -4.71 -16.90 26.93
N GLY A 37 -4.25 -16.10 25.96
CA GLY A 37 -3.50 -14.93 26.29
C GLY A 37 -3.52 -13.90 25.19
N GLU A 38 -3.39 -12.66 25.60
CA GLU A 38 -3.34 -11.52 24.71
C GLU A 38 -1.95 -10.88 24.75
N SER A 39 -1.49 -10.40 23.61
CA SER A 39 -0.21 -9.71 23.50
C SER A 39 -0.42 -8.22 23.34
N TYR A 40 0.38 -7.43 24.04
CA TYR A 40 0.35 -5.99 24.02
C TYR A 40 1.73 -5.42 23.74
N CYS A 41 1.82 -4.26 23.08
CA CYS A 41 3.02 -3.48 22.94
C CYS A 41 3.03 -2.35 23.97
N THR A 42 4.14 -2.21 24.68
CA THR A 42 4.32 -1.19 25.74
C THR A 42 5.00 0.09 25.25
N LEU A 43 5.51 0.14 24.01
CA LEU A 43 6.13 1.33 23.41
C LEU A 43 5.25 2.58 23.37
N PRO A 44 3.94 2.51 23.01
CA PRO A 44 3.08 3.68 23.08
C PRO A 44 2.80 4.10 24.52
N LYS A 45 2.48 5.37 24.76
CA LYS A 45 2.05 5.90 26.09
C LYS A 45 0.94 5.06 26.75
N ARG A 46 0.10 4.40 25.93
CA ARG A 46 -0.89 3.40 26.39
C ARG A 46 -0.61 2.11 25.67
N ALA A 47 -0.55 1.01 26.41
CA ALA A 47 -0.37 -0.32 25.85
C ALA A 47 -1.39 -0.60 24.73
N ARG A 48 -0.92 -1.12 23.59
CA ARG A 48 -1.79 -1.45 22.45
C ARG A 48 -1.82 -2.96 22.22
N HIS A 49 -3.01 -3.49 22.05
CA HIS A 49 -3.22 -4.90 21.70
C HIS A 49 -2.58 -5.25 20.37
N LEU A 50 -1.84 -6.35 20.32
CA LEU A 50 -1.21 -6.91 19.13
C LEU A 50 -2.07 -8.02 18.54
N LYS A 51 -2.43 -7.89 17.28
CA LYS A 51 -3.17 -8.91 16.55
C LYS A 51 -2.26 -10.07 16.16
N SER A 52 -2.83 -11.25 15.91
CA SER A 52 -2.08 -12.43 15.47
C SER A 52 -1.18 -12.17 14.25
N ARG A 53 -1.63 -11.34 13.29
CA ARG A 53 -0.84 -10.92 12.15
C ARG A 53 0.42 -10.13 12.53
N ASP A 54 0.33 -9.28 13.56
CA ASP A 54 1.44 -8.43 14.02
C ASP A 54 2.53 -9.28 14.68
N LEU A 55 2.15 -10.42 15.27
CA LEU A 55 3.06 -11.37 15.89
C LEU A 55 3.78 -12.25 14.85
N ASN A 56 3.12 -12.61 13.75
CA ASN A 56 3.58 -13.67 12.86
C ASN A 56 4.07 -13.15 11.49
N ARG A 57 3.75 -11.91 11.14
CA ARG A 57 4.13 -11.32 9.85
C ARG A 57 5.00 -10.08 10.06
N ARG A 58 4.42 -8.89 10.04
CA ARG A 58 5.12 -7.62 10.22
C ARG A 58 4.64 -6.86 11.43
N ALA A 59 5.52 -6.04 12.00
CA ALA A 59 5.13 -5.08 13.03
C ALA A 59 4.01 -4.17 12.50
N PRO A 60 3.05 -3.76 13.36
CA PRO A 60 1.93 -2.92 12.96
C PRO A 60 2.42 -1.54 12.44
N GLU A 61 1.61 -0.89 11.60
CA GLU A 61 1.92 0.40 10.96
C GLU A 61 2.35 1.49 11.95
N TRP A 62 1.73 1.50 13.13
CA TRP A 62 2.03 2.48 14.17
C TRP A 62 3.32 2.18 14.97
N CYS A 63 4.03 1.07 14.69
CA CYS A 63 5.23 0.70 15.43
C CYS A 63 6.42 1.57 15.01
N PRO A 64 7.06 2.34 15.93
CA PRO A 64 8.20 3.18 15.58
C PRO A 64 9.46 2.38 15.23
N LYS A 65 9.51 1.09 15.60
CA LYS A 65 10.62 0.19 15.25
C LYS A 65 10.46 -0.44 13.86
N ARG A 66 9.34 -0.21 13.18
CA ARG A 66 9.13 -0.68 11.81
C ARG A 66 9.99 0.14 10.84
N LYS A 67 11.12 -0.43 10.43
CA LYS A 67 12.09 0.24 9.51
C LYS A 67 12.02 -0.27 8.07
N VAL A 68 11.11 -1.16 7.75
CA VAL A 68 11.01 -1.72 6.40
C VAL A 68 10.30 -0.71 5.50
N PRO A 69 10.93 -0.22 4.44
CA PRO A 69 10.27 0.66 3.49
C PRO A 69 9.10 -0.07 2.84
N ASN A 70 8.01 0.64 2.61
CA ASN A 70 6.89 0.13 1.84
C ASN A 70 7.20 0.27 0.36
N THR A 71 6.72 -0.65 -0.47
CA THR A 71 6.81 -0.51 -1.92
C THR A 71 5.77 0.49 -2.39
N LEU A 72 6.19 1.43 -3.22
CA LEU A 72 5.35 2.44 -3.85
C LEU A 72 5.35 2.18 -5.35
N ARG A 73 4.16 2.04 -5.95
CA ARG A 73 4.02 1.89 -7.40
C ARG A 73 3.00 2.86 -7.93
N ILE A 74 3.23 3.31 -9.17
CA ILE A 74 2.29 4.15 -9.90
C ILE A 74 1.96 3.43 -11.21
N TYR A 75 0.68 3.33 -11.48
CA TYR A 75 0.14 2.78 -12.71
C TYR A 75 -0.50 3.88 -13.52
N TYR A 76 -0.25 3.85 -14.82
CA TYR A 76 -0.86 4.75 -15.78
C TYR A 76 -1.35 3.96 -17.00
N TYR A 77 -2.06 4.61 -17.90
CA TYR A 77 -2.52 3.93 -19.11
C TYR A 77 -1.35 3.33 -19.86
N ARG A 78 -1.52 2.11 -20.35
CA ARG A 78 -0.45 1.38 -21.04
C ARG A 78 -0.03 2.03 -22.36
N SER A 79 -0.95 2.77 -23.03
CA SER A 79 -0.63 3.52 -24.25
C SER A 79 -1.50 4.76 -24.38
N PRO A 80 -1.10 5.77 -25.21
CA PRO A 80 -1.91 6.94 -25.53
C PRO A 80 -3.28 6.58 -26.09
N GLU A 81 -3.38 5.56 -26.94
CA GLU A 81 -4.66 5.10 -27.52
C GLU A 81 -5.61 4.62 -26.44
N THR A 82 -5.10 3.86 -25.44
CA THR A 82 -5.94 3.40 -24.33
C THR A 82 -6.42 4.56 -23.47
N TYR A 83 -5.60 5.60 -23.30
CA TYR A 83 -5.97 6.83 -22.61
C TYR A 83 -7.03 7.61 -23.39
N MET A 84 -6.84 7.81 -24.70
CA MET A 84 -7.79 8.52 -25.54
C MET A 84 -9.12 7.77 -25.62
N LEU A 85 -9.09 6.46 -25.81
CA LEU A 85 -10.29 5.63 -25.82
C LEU A 85 -11.09 5.75 -24.52
N ASP A 86 -10.41 5.73 -23.38
CA ASP A 86 -11.05 5.87 -22.08
C ASP A 86 -11.70 7.26 -21.92
N ASN A 87 -11.04 8.32 -22.40
CA ASN A 87 -11.59 9.67 -22.39
C ASN A 87 -12.86 9.77 -23.25
N VAL A 88 -12.85 9.19 -24.46
CA VAL A 88 -14.01 9.20 -25.36
C VAL A 88 -15.16 8.41 -24.78
N LEU A 89 -14.90 7.22 -24.24
CA LEU A 89 -15.94 6.35 -23.67
C LEU A 89 -16.62 6.96 -22.43
N HIS A 90 -15.91 7.81 -21.70
CA HIS A 90 -16.42 8.42 -20.47
C HIS A 90 -16.72 9.92 -20.61
N GLN A 91 -16.70 10.45 -21.82
CA GLN A 91 -17.04 11.84 -22.08
C GLN A 91 -18.51 12.12 -21.68
N GLY A 92 -18.68 13.13 -20.82
CA GLY A 92 -20.01 13.52 -20.33
C GLY A 92 -20.52 12.73 -19.13
N PHE A 93 -19.76 11.78 -18.58
CA PHE A 93 -20.13 11.15 -17.31
C PHE A 93 -19.98 12.14 -16.15
N ALA A 94 -20.96 12.18 -15.25
CA ALA A 94 -20.94 13.01 -14.06
C ALA A 94 -20.00 12.50 -12.96
N PHE A 95 -19.38 11.34 -13.15
CA PHE A 95 -18.45 10.72 -12.20
C PHE A 95 -17.23 10.16 -12.92
N THR A 96 -16.10 10.12 -12.23
CA THR A 96 -14.88 9.49 -12.75
C THR A 96 -15.00 7.97 -12.61
N PRO A 97 -14.98 7.21 -13.70
CA PRO A 97 -15.08 5.76 -13.63
C PRO A 97 -13.87 5.15 -12.94
N LEU A 98 -14.07 4.00 -12.29
CA LEU A 98 -12.99 3.26 -11.66
C LEU A 98 -11.98 2.73 -12.70
N PRO A 99 -10.67 2.74 -12.38
CA PRO A 99 -9.65 2.30 -13.32
C PRO A 99 -9.75 0.81 -13.62
N THR A 100 -9.74 0.47 -14.92
CA THR A 100 -9.76 -0.91 -15.40
C THR A 100 -8.33 -1.40 -15.62
N ALA A 101 -7.87 -2.35 -14.81
CA ALA A 101 -6.47 -2.78 -14.77
C ALA A 101 -5.88 -3.24 -16.11
N SER A 102 -6.70 -3.81 -17.02
CA SER A 102 -6.24 -4.21 -18.35
C SER A 102 -5.77 -3.04 -19.24
N ARG A 103 -6.16 -1.80 -18.90
CA ARG A 103 -5.77 -0.59 -19.62
C ARG A 103 -4.54 0.09 -19.02
N TYR A 104 -4.07 -0.38 -17.86
CA TYR A 104 -2.98 0.21 -17.09
C TYR A 104 -1.72 -0.64 -17.17
N ALA A 105 -0.57 0.01 -17.07
CA ALA A 105 0.73 -0.60 -16.90
C ALA A 105 1.47 0.10 -15.75
N MET A 106 2.48 -0.54 -15.19
CA MET A 106 3.30 0.05 -14.14
C MET A 106 4.24 1.09 -14.75
N ALA A 107 4.05 2.35 -14.37
CA ALA A 107 4.85 3.49 -14.83
C ALA A 107 6.04 3.80 -13.92
N TYR A 108 5.93 3.44 -12.62
CA TYR A 108 6.97 3.72 -11.63
C TYR A 108 6.95 2.70 -10.51
N GLU A 109 8.13 2.33 -10.02
CA GLU A 109 8.30 1.58 -8.78
C GLU A 109 9.40 2.22 -7.92
N GLY A 110 9.13 2.36 -6.63
CA GLY A 110 10.06 2.93 -5.67
C GLY A 110 9.70 2.51 -4.24
N THR A 111 10.24 3.22 -3.26
CA THR A 111 10.00 2.93 -1.85
C THR A 111 9.53 4.16 -1.08
N SER A 112 8.76 3.94 -0.02
CA SER A 112 8.32 4.97 0.91
C SER A 112 8.47 4.49 2.35
N THR A 113 8.96 5.36 3.23
CA THR A 113 9.05 5.08 4.68
C THR A 113 7.74 5.37 5.41
N LEU A 114 6.79 6.00 4.75
CA LEU A 114 5.49 6.34 5.32
C LEU A 114 4.64 5.08 5.50
N SER A 115 3.91 4.99 6.60
CA SER A 115 2.84 4.00 6.71
C SER A 115 1.72 4.30 5.70
N PRO A 116 0.91 3.29 5.27
CA PRO A 116 -0.18 3.53 4.34
C PRO A 116 -1.19 4.59 4.81
N ARG A 117 -1.35 4.76 6.13
CA ARG A 117 -2.21 5.82 6.69
C ARG A 117 -1.58 7.20 6.56
N GLU A 118 -0.31 7.34 6.91
CA GLU A 118 0.43 8.61 6.76
C GLU A 118 0.52 9.00 5.29
N PHE A 119 0.77 8.02 4.42
CA PHE A 119 0.77 8.22 2.98
C PHE A 119 -0.58 8.79 2.49
N TRP A 120 -1.69 8.19 2.90
CA TRP A 120 -3.03 8.68 2.56
C TRP A 120 -3.28 10.12 3.05
N LEU A 121 -2.91 10.42 4.29
CA LEU A 121 -3.08 11.77 4.83
C LEU A 121 -2.25 12.79 4.05
N LYS A 122 -1.05 12.43 3.65
CA LYS A 122 -0.19 13.31 2.83
C LYS A 122 -0.73 13.50 1.41
N LEU A 123 -1.27 12.46 0.76
CA LEU A 123 -1.94 12.59 -0.54
C LEU A 123 -3.12 13.58 -0.51
N LEU A 124 -3.80 13.71 0.65
CA LEU A 124 -4.88 14.67 0.81
C LEU A 124 -4.41 16.12 1.02
N THR A 125 -3.18 16.33 1.48
CA THR A 125 -2.72 17.64 1.98
C THR A 125 -1.50 18.20 1.26
N GLN A 126 -0.73 17.37 0.56
CA GLN A 126 0.54 17.77 -0.07
C GLN A 126 0.51 17.56 -1.58
N LYS A 127 1.39 18.29 -2.29
CA LYS A 127 1.61 18.08 -3.72
C LYS A 127 2.33 16.74 -3.96
N ASP A 128 2.04 16.10 -5.09
CA ASP A 128 2.63 14.82 -5.47
C ASP A 128 4.16 14.85 -5.48
N THR A 129 4.76 15.91 -6.02
CA THR A 129 6.21 16.10 -6.10
C THR A 129 6.89 16.13 -4.73
N GLU A 130 6.22 16.68 -3.71
CA GLU A 130 6.74 16.72 -2.33
C GLU A 130 6.72 15.34 -1.68
N LEU A 131 5.78 14.50 -2.08
CA LEU A 131 5.56 13.18 -1.48
C LEU A 131 6.33 12.08 -2.18
N LEU A 132 6.34 12.09 -3.51
CA LEU A 132 6.83 11.00 -4.35
C LEU A 132 8.13 11.37 -5.08
N GLY A 133 8.53 12.64 -5.09
CA GLY A 133 9.63 13.16 -5.89
C GLY A 133 9.34 13.19 -7.41
N ILE A 134 8.12 12.85 -7.79
CA ILE A 134 7.64 12.85 -9.18
C ILE A 134 6.23 13.42 -9.24
N GLU A 135 5.87 13.99 -10.37
CA GLU A 135 4.50 14.43 -10.64
C GLU A 135 3.63 13.25 -11.07
N VAL A 136 2.48 13.09 -10.40
CA VAL A 136 1.51 12.03 -10.72
C VAL A 136 0.45 12.60 -11.65
N LYS A 137 0.34 12.05 -12.84
CA LYS A 137 -0.68 12.45 -13.83
C LYS A 137 -2.10 12.15 -13.32
N ALA A 138 -3.08 12.95 -13.69
CA ALA A 138 -4.48 12.63 -13.48
C ALA A 138 -4.82 11.25 -14.06
N LYS A 139 -5.78 10.57 -13.47
CA LYS A 139 -6.19 9.19 -13.78
C LYS A 139 -5.12 8.11 -13.51
N SER A 140 -4.03 8.42 -12.80
CA SER A 140 -3.09 7.41 -12.31
C SER A 140 -3.65 6.65 -11.11
N VAL A 141 -3.19 5.41 -10.93
CA VAL A 141 -3.39 4.63 -9.71
C VAL A 141 -2.08 4.58 -8.94
N VAL A 142 -2.12 4.97 -7.67
CA VAL A 142 -0.97 4.90 -6.76
C VAL A 142 -1.19 3.74 -5.78
N GLU A 143 -0.24 2.81 -5.75
CA GLU A 143 -0.21 1.68 -4.81
C GLU A 143 0.82 1.95 -3.73
N ILE A 144 0.44 1.73 -2.47
CA ILE A 144 1.38 1.54 -1.38
C ILE A 144 1.20 0.16 -0.78
N ASP A 145 2.26 -0.64 -0.80
CA ASP A 145 2.27 -2.01 -0.31
C ASP A 145 3.21 -2.12 0.89
N ASP A 146 2.64 -2.44 2.03
CA ASP A 146 3.37 -2.69 3.28
C ASP A 146 3.74 -4.17 3.47
N GLY A 147 3.51 -5.00 2.43
CA GLY A 147 3.70 -6.44 2.43
C GLY A 147 2.62 -7.23 3.18
N LEU A 148 1.57 -6.56 3.68
CA LEU A 148 0.40 -7.21 4.29
C LEU A 148 -0.80 -7.17 3.36
N ALA A 149 -1.10 -5.97 2.85
CA ALA A 149 -2.15 -5.75 1.87
C ALA A 149 -1.88 -4.44 1.14
N PRO A 150 -1.77 -4.46 -0.19
CA PRO A 150 -1.62 -3.25 -0.97
C PRO A 150 -2.85 -2.35 -0.80
N ARG A 151 -2.63 -1.05 -0.89
CA ARG A 151 -3.69 -0.04 -0.85
C ARG A 151 -3.55 0.84 -2.07
N PHE A 152 -4.66 1.09 -2.74
CA PHE A 152 -4.72 1.81 -4.00
C PHE A 152 -5.44 3.14 -3.83
N PHE A 153 -4.91 4.17 -4.49
CA PHE A 153 -5.46 5.51 -4.54
C PHE A 153 -5.52 5.94 -6.00
N PHE A 154 -6.68 6.38 -6.43
CA PHE A 154 -6.89 6.87 -7.79
C PHE A 154 -6.82 8.38 -7.82
N LYS A 155 -5.98 8.93 -8.69
CA LYS A 155 -5.82 10.37 -8.93
C LYS A 155 -6.95 10.85 -9.84
N THR A 156 -7.77 11.73 -9.33
CA THR A 156 -8.77 12.49 -10.11
C THR A 156 -8.24 13.90 -10.40
N GLU A 157 -8.95 14.70 -11.14
CA GLU A 157 -8.63 16.12 -11.36
C GLU A 157 -8.66 16.91 -10.03
N GLU A 158 -9.54 16.53 -9.10
CA GLU A 158 -9.75 17.19 -7.82
C GLU A 158 -8.83 16.71 -6.71
N GLY A 159 -8.16 15.56 -6.88
CA GLY A 159 -7.29 14.96 -5.85
C GLY A 159 -7.28 13.44 -5.90
N TYR A 160 -7.22 12.79 -4.73
CA TYR A 160 -7.12 11.34 -4.64
C TYR A 160 -8.36 10.72 -3.99
N THR A 161 -8.81 9.61 -4.53
CA THR A 161 -9.84 8.76 -3.95
C THR A 161 -9.31 7.35 -3.69
N ARG A 162 -9.87 6.65 -2.70
CA ARG A 162 -9.50 5.25 -2.47
C ARG A 162 -10.09 4.37 -3.58
N CYS A 163 -9.24 3.50 -4.13
CA CYS A 163 -9.64 2.50 -5.11
C CYS A 163 -9.53 1.09 -4.49
N GLN A 164 -10.66 0.39 -4.33
CA GLN A 164 -10.68 -0.91 -3.65
C GLN A 164 -10.58 -2.10 -4.60
N CYS A 165 -10.87 -1.90 -5.88
CA CYS A 165 -11.06 -2.98 -6.86
C CYS A 165 -10.06 -2.92 -8.01
N PHE A 166 -8.81 -2.45 -7.78
CA PHE A 166 -7.78 -2.43 -8.80
C PHE A 166 -6.97 -3.72 -8.77
N ASP A 167 -6.97 -4.45 -9.89
CA ASP A 167 -6.16 -5.66 -10.09
C ASP A 167 -4.73 -5.29 -10.51
N ALA A 168 -3.87 -5.05 -9.53
CA ALA A 168 -2.48 -4.66 -9.76
C ALA A 168 -1.66 -5.77 -10.43
N ASP A 169 -1.96 -7.04 -10.17
CA ASP A 169 -1.27 -8.16 -10.80
C ASP A 169 -1.49 -8.15 -12.30
N ARG A 170 -2.72 -7.90 -12.73
CA ARG A 170 -3.05 -7.70 -14.14
C ARG A 170 -2.34 -6.50 -14.75
N ALA A 171 -2.32 -5.37 -14.05
CA ALA A 171 -1.66 -4.16 -14.56
C ALA A 171 -0.15 -4.32 -14.70
N ARG A 172 0.50 -5.08 -13.80
CA ARG A 172 1.95 -5.37 -13.86
C ARG A 172 2.35 -6.27 -15.04
N THR A 173 1.43 -7.05 -15.58
CA THR A 173 1.71 -7.87 -16.77
C THR A 173 1.70 -7.07 -18.08
N ASN A 174 1.19 -5.85 -18.07
CA ASN A 174 1.14 -4.99 -19.23
C ASN A 174 2.43 -4.16 -19.34
N CYS A 175 2.87 -3.90 -20.60
CA CYS A 175 3.96 -2.95 -20.89
C CYS A 175 3.40 -1.57 -21.23
N MET A 176 4.21 -0.54 -20.96
CA MET A 176 3.92 0.83 -21.45
C MET A 176 4.48 0.98 -22.86
N GLU A 177 3.69 1.51 -23.78
CA GLU A 177 4.02 1.66 -25.18
C GLU A 177 3.58 3.03 -25.73
N GLY A 178 4.34 3.61 -26.65
CA GLY A 178 3.96 4.78 -27.43
C GLY A 178 3.93 6.13 -26.68
N TRP A 179 4.25 6.19 -25.38
CA TRP A 179 4.23 7.44 -24.61
C TRP A 179 5.39 8.39 -24.95
N GLU A 180 6.52 7.86 -25.40
CA GLU A 180 7.67 8.70 -25.77
C GLU A 180 7.37 9.55 -27.00
N GLU A 181 6.73 8.97 -28.01
CA GLU A 181 6.30 9.66 -29.23
C GLU A 181 5.18 10.67 -28.96
N TYR A 182 4.19 10.28 -28.16
CA TYR A 182 3.06 11.13 -27.79
C TYR A 182 3.48 12.42 -27.06
N ASN A 183 4.42 12.31 -26.12
CA ASN A 183 4.91 13.48 -25.38
C ASN A 183 5.78 14.43 -26.25
N GLN A 184 6.27 14.00 -27.42
CA GLN A 184 7.03 14.84 -28.35
C GLN A 184 6.13 15.67 -29.29
N GLU A 185 4.91 15.22 -29.54
CA GLU A 185 3.96 15.94 -30.40
C GLU A 185 3.32 17.14 -29.69
N ASP A 186 3.16 17.10 -28.38
CA ASP A 186 2.60 18.20 -27.56
C ASP A 186 3.58 19.39 -27.35
N ILE A 187 4.84 19.30 -27.83
CA ILE A 187 5.88 20.34 -27.68
C ILE A 187 6.02 21.20 -28.97
N LYS A 188 5.24 20.92 -30.00
CA LYS A 188 5.21 21.70 -31.24
C LYS A 188 3.98 22.59 -31.34
#